data_4f439a7821be38cb34c980ce575ee296
#
_entry.id   4f439a7821be38cb34c980ce575ee296
#
_cell.length_a   1.000
_cell.length_b   1.000
_cell.length_c   1.000
_cell.angle_alpha   90.00
_cell.angle_beta   90.00
_cell.angle_gamma   90.00
#
_symmetry.space_group_name_H-M   'P 1'
#
loop_
_entity.id
_entity.type
_entity.pdbx_description
1 polymer ?
#
loop_
_entity_poly.entity_id
_entity_poly.type
_entity_poly.pdbx_seq_one_letter_code
_entity_poly.pdbx_strand_id
1 'polypeptide(L)'
;MKLWQLGVRIFKGVNKSRIYHFGSLTTRKNKDVTQNNARKTFLIKWKITTDFFTKFYLLRGKKFDGPLKNPNFNLSYIFSLIINKLIYYFYKWKKN
;
A
#
# COMPACT_ATOMS: atom_id res chain seq x y z
N MET A 1 3.79 -2.32 -6.02
CA MET A 1 4.32 -3.65 -5.70
C MET A 1 4.82 -4.44 -6.93
N LYS A 2 4.07 -4.61 -8.03
CA LYS A 2 4.55 -5.36 -9.20
C LYS A 2 5.90 -4.84 -9.74
N LEU A 3 6.00 -3.52 -9.97
CA LEU A 3 7.25 -2.90 -10.43
C LEU A 3 8.40 -3.08 -9.44
N TRP A 4 8.10 -3.03 -8.14
CA TRP A 4 9.08 -3.31 -7.10
C TRP A 4 9.64 -4.72 -7.19
N GLN A 5 8.78 -5.72 -7.41
CA GLN A 5 9.20 -7.13 -7.59
C GLN A 5 10.06 -7.33 -8.83
N LEU A 6 9.84 -6.53 -9.88
CA LEU A 6 10.65 -6.52 -11.10
C LEU A 6 11.96 -5.74 -10.96
N GLY A 7 12.29 -5.29 -9.74
CA GLY A 7 13.53 -4.56 -9.49
C GLY A 7 13.47 -3.05 -9.74
N VAL A 8 12.33 -2.50 -10.14
CA VAL A 8 12.18 -1.05 -10.34
C VAL A 8 12.21 -0.33 -8.99
N ARG A 9 13.11 0.63 -8.84
CA ARG A 9 13.32 1.40 -7.60
C ARG A 9 13.14 2.90 -7.80
N ILE A 10 13.20 3.40 -9.02
CA ILE A 10 13.11 4.82 -9.33
C ILE A 10 11.74 5.13 -9.88
N PHE A 11 11.03 6.04 -9.20
CA PHE A 11 9.73 6.55 -9.61
C PHE A 11 9.83 8.08 -9.68
N LYS A 12 9.60 8.64 -10.86
CA LYS A 12 9.67 10.09 -11.05
C LYS A 12 8.29 10.65 -11.37
N GLY A 13 7.88 11.69 -10.66
CA GLY A 13 6.71 12.48 -11.02
C GLY A 13 7.06 13.49 -12.12
N VAL A 14 6.15 13.68 -13.06
CA VAL A 14 6.28 14.70 -14.11
C VAL A 14 5.56 15.96 -13.67
N ASN A 15 6.30 16.97 -13.23
CA ASN A 15 5.74 18.20 -12.66
C ASN A 15 5.04 19.10 -13.69
N LYS A 16 5.38 18.98 -14.97
CA LYS A 16 4.77 19.74 -16.07
C LYS A 16 3.49 19.09 -16.63
N SER A 17 3.19 17.84 -16.25
CA SER A 17 1.98 17.14 -16.65
C SER A 17 0.92 17.31 -15.59
N ARG A 18 -0.19 17.93 -15.91
CA ARG A 18 -1.33 18.14 -15.00
C ARG A 18 -2.55 17.43 -15.55
N ILE A 19 -3.18 16.62 -14.72
CA ILE A 19 -4.46 15.97 -15.02
C ILE A 19 -5.49 16.55 -14.06
N TYR A 20 -6.55 17.14 -14.62
CA TYR A 20 -7.70 17.56 -13.82
C TYR A 20 -8.63 16.36 -13.64
N HIS A 21 -8.75 15.89 -12.42
CA HIS A 21 -9.63 14.78 -12.07
C HIS A 21 -10.93 15.32 -11.47
N PHE A 22 -12.00 15.28 -12.27
CA PHE A 22 -13.34 15.61 -11.78
C PHE A 22 -13.92 14.40 -11.04
N GLY A 23 -13.92 14.46 -9.69
CA GLY A 23 -14.51 13.40 -8.88
C GLY A 23 -16.01 13.29 -9.13
N SER A 24 -16.49 12.12 -9.59
CA SER A 24 -17.93 11.91 -9.75
C SER A 24 -18.61 11.73 -8.38
N LEU A 25 -19.76 12.35 -8.21
CA LEU A 25 -20.58 12.23 -6.98
C LEU A 25 -21.04 10.79 -6.74
N THR A 26 -21.21 10.02 -7.78
CA THR A 26 -21.61 8.60 -7.73
C THR A 26 -20.54 7.73 -7.07
N THR A 27 -19.27 8.01 -7.33
CA THR A 27 -18.14 7.28 -6.73
C THR A 27 -18.03 7.54 -5.24
N ARG A 28 -18.48 8.70 -4.74
CA ARG A 28 -18.47 9.03 -3.30
C ARG A 28 -19.43 8.17 -2.50
N LYS A 29 -20.62 7.86 -3.03
CA LYS A 29 -21.64 7.03 -2.35
C LYS A 29 -21.20 5.57 -2.14
N ASN A 30 -20.39 5.01 -3.06
CA ASN A 30 -19.94 3.63 -3.01
C ASN A 30 -18.48 3.48 -2.52
N LYS A 31 -17.88 4.56 -2.06
CA LYS A 31 -16.44 4.61 -1.71
C LYS A 31 -16.04 3.58 -0.67
N ASP A 32 -16.86 3.39 0.36
CA ASP A 32 -16.51 2.53 1.48
C ASP A 32 -16.44 1.05 1.09
N VAL A 33 -17.40 0.56 0.33
CA VAL A 33 -17.44 -0.85 -0.11
C VAL A 33 -16.30 -1.13 -1.09
N THR A 34 -16.11 -0.27 -2.08
CA THR A 34 -15.05 -0.42 -3.09
C THR A 34 -13.66 -0.32 -2.45
N GLN A 35 -13.47 0.62 -1.54
CA GLN A 35 -12.20 0.80 -0.84
C GLN A 35 -11.87 -0.38 0.08
N ASN A 36 -12.85 -0.90 0.81
CA ASN A 36 -12.67 -2.09 1.64
C ASN A 36 -12.32 -3.32 0.81
N ASN A 37 -12.96 -3.51 -0.34
CA ASN A 37 -12.65 -4.61 -1.24
C ASN A 37 -11.24 -4.47 -1.83
N ALA A 38 -10.83 -3.27 -2.23
CA ALA A 38 -9.49 -3.00 -2.72
C ALA A 38 -8.41 -3.29 -1.66
N ARG A 39 -8.62 -2.88 -0.42
CA ARG A 39 -7.71 -3.18 0.71
C ARG A 39 -7.60 -4.68 0.98
N LYS A 40 -8.72 -5.41 0.97
CA LYS A 40 -8.74 -6.88 1.12
C LYS A 40 -7.98 -7.56 -0.02
N THR A 41 -8.25 -7.15 -1.25
CA THR A 41 -7.54 -7.69 -2.42
C THR A 41 -6.04 -7.44 -2.35
N PHE A 42 -5.63 -6.25 -1.91
CA PHE A 42 -4.22 -5.91 -1.71
C PHE A 42 -3.58 -6.83 -0.65
N LEU A 43 -4.24 -6.99 0.50
CA LEU A 43 -3.78 -7.84 1.60
C LEU A 43 -3.60 -9.31 1.16
N ILE A 44 -4.60 -9.87 0.49
CA ILE A 44 -4.56 -11.26 0.02
C ILE A 44 -3.43 -11.46 -0.99
N LYS A 45 -3.28 -10.52 -1.92
CA LYS A 45 -2.29 -10.61 -3.00
C LYS A 45 -0.86 -10.44 -2.52
N TRP A 46 -0.63 -9.47 -1.63
CA TRP A 46 0.72 -9.05 -1.23
C TRP A 46 1.11 -9.51 0.18
N LYS A 47 0.16 -10.08 0.93
CA LYS A 47 0.32 -10.56 2.33
C LYS A 47 0.74 -9.45 3.30
N ILE A 48 0.52 -8.20 2.91
CA ILE A 48 0.75 -7.02 3.73
C ILE A 48 -0.43 -6.05 3.59
N THR A 49 -0.69 -5.26 4.64
CA THR A 49 -1.72 -4.21 4.60
C THR A 49 -1.22 -2.98 3.82
N THR A 50 -2.15 -2.19 3.31
CA THR A 50 -1.82 -0.90 2.67
C THR A 50 -1.12 0.05 3.63
N ASP A 51 -1.46 0.04 4.91
CA ASP A 51 -0.83 0.88 5.94
C ASP A 51 0.61 0.46 6.20
N PHE A 52 0.88 -0.84 6.26
CA PHE A 52 2.24 -1.35 6.35
C PHE A 52 3.07 -0.91 5.14
N PHE A 53 2.53 -1.05 3.94
CA PHE A 53 3.19 -0.63 2.72
C PHE A 53 3.51 0.87 2.70
N THR A 54 2.54 1.73 3.04
CA THR A 54 2.76 3.19 3.08
C THR A 54 3.75 3.61 4.15
N LYS A 55 3.74 2.94 5.31
CA LYS A 55 4.65 3.27 6.42
C LYS A 55 6.10 2.89 6.12
N PHE A 56 6.34 1.68 5.65
CA PHE A 56 7.69 1.12 5.58
C PHE A 56 8.33 1.18 4.18
N TYR A 57 7.54 1.12 3.11
CA TYR A 57 8.05 1.21 1.74
C TYR A 57 7.97 2.62 1.16
N LEU A 58 6.86 3.33 1.41
CA LEU A 58 6.67 4.69 0.90
C LEU A 58 7.12 5.76 1.90
N LEU A 59 7.55 5.39 3.10
CA LEU A 59 8.04 6.28 4.15
C LEU A 59 7.08 7.45 4.39
N ARG A 60 5.82 7.14 4.69
CA ARG A 60 4.75 8.11 4.90
C ARG A 60 5.20 9.29 5.76
N GLY A 61 4.97 10.50 5.27
CA GLY A 61 5.35 11.75 5.94
C GLY A 61 6.78 12.20 5.68
N LYS A 62 7.59 11.45 4.94
CA LYS A 62 8.93 11.87 4.52
C LYS A 62 8.92 12.30 3.05
N LYS A 63 9.72 13.31 2.74
CA LYS A 63 9.95 13.69 1.36
C LYS A 63 10.67 12.56 0.63
N PHE A 64 10.14 12.16 -0.51
CA PHE A 64 10.82 11.21 -1.39
C PHE A 64 11.95 11.92 -2.13
N ASP A 65 13.17 11.45 -1.96
CA ASP A 65 14.39 12.07 -2.49
C ASP A 65 15.30 11.13 -3.27
N GLY A 66 14.80 9.96 -3.61
CA GLY A 66 15.64 9.01 -4.34
C GLY A 66 14.94 7.68 -4.66
N PRO A 67 15.70 6.67 -5.05
CA PRO A 67 15.16 5.34 -5.34
C PRO A 67 14.56 4.73 -4.07
N LEU A 68 13.43 4.00 -4.22
CA LEU A 68 12.85 3.24 -3.13
C LEU A 68 13.84 2.19 -2.62
N LYS A 69 14.09 2.22 -1.32
CA LYS A 69 14.96 1.28 -0.63
C LYS A 69 14.14 0.18 0.04
N ASN A 70 14.80 -0.94 0.33
CA ASN A 70 14.19 -1.94 1.19
C ASN A 70 13.96 -1.34 2.59
N PRO A 71 12.86 -1.72 3.26
CA PRO A 71 12.59 -1.27 4.61
C PRO A 71 13.73 -1.61 5.57
N ASN A 72 14.05 -0.70 6.47
CA ASN A 72 15.01 -0.97 7.54
C ASN A 72 14.41 -1.97 8.53
N PHE A 73 15.16 -3.02 8.84
CA PHE A 73 14.79 -4.01 9.85
C PHE A 73 15.04 -3.45 11.25
N ASN A 74 14.05 -2.72 11.77
CA ASN A 74 14.02 -2.27 13.15
C ASN A 74 12.91 -2.99 13.94
N LEU A 75 12.90 -2.84 15.25
CA LEU A 75 11.90 -3.48 16.13
C LEU A 75 10.47 -3.12 15.72
N SER A 76 10.21 -1.87 15.35
CA SER A 76 8.90 -1.41 14.87
C SER A 76 8.46 -2.13 13.58
N TYR A 77 9.40 -2.39 12.66
CA TYR A 77 9.15 -3.14 11.45
C TYR A 77 8.78 -4.59 11.76
N ILE A 78 9.57 -5.25 12.60
CA ILE A 78 9.35 -6.67 12.98
C ILE A 78 8.00 -6.83 13.67
N PHE A 79 7.69 -5.98 14.64
CA PHE A 79 6.41 -6.01 15.34
C PHE A 79 5.22 -5.79 14.39
N SER A 80 5.33 -4.79 13.51
CA SER A 80 4.30 -4.52 12.50
C SER A 80 4.15 -5.67 11.50
N LEU A 81 5.23 -6.36 11.17
CA LEU A 81 5.20 -7.54 10.28
C LEU A 81 4.43 -8.70 10.92
N ILE A 82 4.64 -8.94 12.21
CA ILE A 82 3.91 -9.97 12.97
C ILE A 82 2.41 -9.65 12.95
N ILE A 83 2.03 -8.41 13.27
CA ILE A 83 0.64 -7.95 13.22
C ILE A 83 0.04 -8.14 11.82
N ASN A 84 0.79 -7.78 10.77
CA ASN A 84 0.33 -7.99 9.40
C ASN A 84 0.06 -9.46 9.07
N LYS A 85 0.95 -10.36 9.52
CA LYS A 85 0.74 -11.80 9.34
C LYS A 85 -0.52 -12.28 10.05
N LEU A 86 -0.76 -11.84 11.29
CA LEU A 86 -1.98 -12.18 12.03
C LEU A 86 -3.24 -11.69 11.31
N ILE A 87 -3.25 -10.45 10.83
CA ILE A 87 -4.35 -9.89 10.05
C ILE A 87 -4.58 -10.70 8.78
N TYR A 88 -3.51 -11.06 8.05
CA TYR A 88 -3.61 -11.86 6.83
C TYR A 88 -4.24 -13.24 7.10
N TYR A 89 -3.77 -13.96 8.14
CA TYR A 89 -4.31 -15.28 8.49
C TYR A 89 -5.75 -15.20 8.96
N PHE A 90 -6.11 -14.17 9.74
CA PHE A 90 -7.49 -13.93 10.15
C PHE A 90 -8.43 -13.75 8.95
N TYR A 91 -8.04 -12.92 7.99
CA TYR A 91 -8.84 -12.73 6.78
C TYR A 91 -8.90 -13.97 5.89
N LYS A 92 -7.81 -14.73 5.81
CA LYS A 92 -7.78 -15.99 5.07
C LYS A 92 -8.71 -17.02 5.70
N TRP A 93 -8.69 -17.14 7.02
CA TRP A 93 -9.55 -18.06 7.77
C TRP A 93 -11.03 -17.71 7.63
N LYS A 94 -11.38 -16.44 7.71
CA LYS A 94 -12.78 -15.98 7.55
C LYS A 94 -13.34 -16.19 6.13
N LYS A 95 -12.48 -16.39 5.13
CA LYS A 95 -12.89 -16.61 3.74
C LYS A 95 -13.14 -18.10 3.42
N ASN A 96 -12.57 -18.99 4.20
CA ASN A 96 -12.86 -20.43 4.13
C ASN A 96 -14.08 -20.77 4.98
#